data_d0c970558ee28fb9644ff9ec77542147
#
_entry.id   d0c970558ee28fb9644ff9ec77542147
#
_cell.length_a   1.000
_cell.length_b   1.000
_cell.length_c   1.000
_cell.angle_alpha   90.00
_cell.angle_beta   90.00
_cell.angle_gamma   90.00
#
_symmetry.space_group_name_H-M   'P 1'
#
loop_
_entity.id
_entity.type
_entity.pdbx_description
1 polymer ?
#
loop_
_entity_poly.entity_id
_entity_poly.type
_entity_poly.pdbx_seq_one_letter_code
_entity_poly.pdbx_strand_id
1 'polypeptide(L)'
;RYSGSEIIVRKLTEMGAEVKAHDPYVQHWWELEKQDTYPAVGTGWSRFFRNQEHLKDFKMIPELGKALKGADAVIFAVRHKPYLTLEPEELVRMTGGPVAVIDCFGILDDRKIEKYFELGCEVKGLGRGHIQRIKDKVRKRKSQ
;
A
#
# COMPACT_ATOMS: atom_id res chain seq x y z
N ARG A 1 9.99 -9.68 -10.55
CA ARG A 1 9.91 -9.17 -11.93
C ARG A 1 8.44 -9.00 -12.31
N TYR A 2 7.98 -7.84 -12.76
CA TYR A 2 6.58 -7.53 -13.09
C TYR A 2 5.61 -7.69 -11.92
N SER A 3 5.96 -7.16 -10.76
CA SER A 3 5.04 -7.21 -9.63
C SER A 3 3.89 -6.21 -9.80
N GLY A 4 2.69 -6.56 -9.33
CA GLY A 4 1.57 -5.62 -9.26
C GLY A 4 1.90 -4.37 -8.45
N SER A 5 2.84 -4.47 -7.52
CA SER A 5 3.33 -3.36 -6.72
C SER A 5 4.01 -2.27 -7.55
N GLU A 6 4.77 -2.66 -8.59
CA GLU A 6 5.39 -1.70 -9.52
C GLU A 6 4.32 -0.90 -10.28
N ILE A 7 3.29 -1.58 -10.76
CA ILE A 7 2.17 -0.95 -11.45
C ILE A 7 1.47 0.07 -10.54
N ILE A 8 1.24 -0.30 -9.28
CA ILE A 8 0.62 0.59 -8.29
C ILE A 8 1.47 1.84 -8.08
N VAL A 9 2.78 1.70 -7.85
CA VAL A 9 3.68 2.83 -7.64
C VAL A 9 3.67 3.76 -8.85
N ARG A 10 3.83 3.22 -10.05
CA ARG A 10 3.82 4.01 -11.29
C ARG A 10 2.51 4.77 -11.48
N LYS A 11 1.38 4.10 -11.26
CA LYS A 11 0.05 4.70 -11.46
C LYS A 11 -0.24 5.78 -10.43
N LEU A 12 0.04 5.53 -9.16
CA LEU A 12 -0.17 6.52 -8.11
C LEU A 12 0.72 7.76 -8.31
N THR A 13 1.98 7.56 -8.70
CA THR A 13 2.90 8.66 -8.99
C THR A 13 2.44 9.47 -10.19
N GLU A 14 1.96 8.82 -11.26
CA GLU A 14 1.35 9.49 -12.42
C GLU A 14 0.14 10.35 -12.02
N MET A 15 -0.63 9.90 -11.04
CA MET A 15 -1.78 10.62 -10.49
C MET A 15 -1.41 11.76 -9.53
N GLY A 16 -0.13 11.96 -9.26
CA GLY A 16 0.38 13.04 -8.41
C GLY A 16 0.56 12.66 -6.94
N ALA A 17 0.45 11.39 -6.57
CA ALA A 17 0.72 10.96 -5.21
C ALA A 17 2.22 10.93 -4.90
N GLU A 18 2.60 11.31 -3.69
CA GLU A 18 3.92 11.03 -3.13
C GLU A 18 3.92 9.59 -2.59
N VAL A 19 4.70 8.72 -3.21
CA VAL A 19 4.73 7.30 -2.88
C VAL A 19 6.01 6.96 -2.13
N LYS A 20 5.86 6.31 -0.97
CA LYS A 20 6.95 5.68 -0.22
C LYS A 20 6.76 4.17 -0.27
N ALA A 21 7.82 3.41 -0.39
CA ALA A 21 7.76 1.96 -0.37
C ALA A 21 8.69 1.37 0.70
N HIS A 22 8.21 0.33 1.34
CA HIS A 22 8.93 -0.47 2.32
C HIS A 22 8.77 -1.94 1.97
N ASP A 23 9.86 -2.68 2.07
CA ASP A 23 9.87 -4.14 2.01
C ASP A 23 10.98 -4.65 2.94
N PRO A 24 10.70 -5.60 3.85
CA PRO A 24 11.70 -6.09 4.79
C PRO A 24 12.79 -6.94 4.11
N TYR A 25 12.59 -7.38 2.88
CA TYR A 25 13.48 -8.29 2.15
C TYR A 25 14.10 -7.69 0.90
N VAL A 26 13.62 -6.52 0.45
CA VAL A 26 14.05 -5.85 -0.78
C VAL A 26 14.67 -4.49 -0.45
N GLN A 27 15.95 -4.33 -0.74
CA GLN A 27 16.67 -3.06 -0.55
C GLN A 27 16.67 -2.18 -1.80
N HIS A 28 16.63 -2.80 -2.98
CA HIS A 28 16.68 -2.12 -4.26
C HIS A 28 15.53 -2.57 -5.16
N TRP A 29 14.82 -1.62 -5.69
CA TRP A 29 13.75 -1.89 -6.65
C TRP A 29 14.23 -1.62 -8.07
N TRP A 30 14.91 -2.61 -8.62
CA TRP A 30 15.58 -2.51 -9.92
C TRP A 30 14.66 -2.12 -11.07
N GLU A 31 13.41 -2.56 -11.07
CA GLU A 31 12.43 -2.23 -12.10
C GLU A 31 12.10 -0.74 -12.16
N LEU A 32 12.19 -0.02 -11.04
CA LEU A 32 12.01 1.43 -10.98
C LEU A 32 13.32 2.18 -11.23
N GLU A 33 14.45 1.62 -10.78
CA GLU A 33 15.78 2.23 -10.95
C GLU A 33 16.27 2.16 -12.41
N LYS A 34 15.89 1.09 -13.16
CA LYS A 34 16.31 0.83 -14.55
C LYS A 34 15.15 0.95 -15.54
N GLN A 35 14.50 2.10 -15.57
CA GLN A 35 13.29 2.31 -16.36
C GLN A 35 13.48 2.26 -17.88
N ASP A 36 14.68 2.52 -18.36
CA ASP A 36 15.08 2.56 -19.77
C ASP A 36 15.22 1.19 -20.43
N THR A 37 15.25 0.11 -19.64
CA THR A 37 15.38 -1.26 -20.16
C THR A 37 14.04 -1.97 -20.44
N TYR A 38 12.90 -1.21 -20.41
CA TYR A 38 11.64 -1.88 -20.26
C TYR A 38 10.43 -1.17 -20.84
N PRO A 39 9.51 -1.92 -21.45
CA PRO A 39 9.65 -2.98 -22.44
C PRO A 39 10.11 -2.41 -23.77
N ALA A 40 10.49 -3.30 -24.73
CA ALA A 40 10.94 -2.87 -26.06
C ALA A 40 9.99 -1.84 -26.68
N VAL A 41 10.56 -0.77 -27.23
CA VAL A 41 9.84 0.30 -27.92
C VAL A 41 8.90 -0.30 -28.96
N GLY A 42 7.61 0.04 -28.90
CA GLY A 42 6.62 -0.41 -29.88
C GLY A 42 5.59 -1.40 -29.37
N THR A 43 5.71 -1.92 -28.14
CA THR A 43 4.64 -2.73 -27.54
C THR A 43 3.61 -1.82 -26.87
N GLY A 44 2.33 -2.22 -26.84
CA GLY A 44 1.27 -1.44 -26.17
C GLY A 44 1.54 -1.15 -24.68
N TRP A 45 2.39 -1.95 -24.05
CA TRP A 45 2.88 -1.80 -22.69
C TRP A 45 3.91 -0.67 -22.52
N SER A 46 4.62 -0.28 -23.61
CA SER A 46 5.64 0.77 -23.57
C SER A 46 5.07 2.12 -23.14
N ARG A 47 3.78 2.36 -23.37
CA ARG A 47 3.11 3.61 -22.98
C ARG A 47 2.91 3.72 -21.48
N PHE A 48 2.64 2.60 -20.81
CA PHE A 48 2.42 2.54 -19.38
C PHE A 48 3.73 2.65 -18.59
N PHE A 49 4.80 2.08 -19.12
CA PHE A 49 6.11 2.06 -18.47
C PHE A 49 7.05 3.18 -18.96
N ARG A 50 6.54 4.14 -19.70
CA ARG A 50 7.37 5.26 -20.17
C ARG A 50 7.95 6.04 -19.00
N ASN A 51 9.25 6.33 -19.17
CA ASN A 51 10.08 7.24 -18.41
C ASN A 51 9.33 8.18 -17.45
N GLN A 52 9.11 7.70 -16.25
CA GLN A 52 8.79 8.53 -15.11
C GLN A 52 10.12 8.89 -14.45
N GLU A 53 10.80 9.91 -14.97
CA GLU A 53 12.17 10.27 -14.57
C GLU A 53 12.33 10.43 -13.05
N HIS A 54 11.31 10.95 -12.39
CA HIS A 54 11.27 11.08 -10.94
C HIS A 54 11.27 9.74 -10.18
N LEU A 55 10.96 8.62 -10.83
CA LEU A 55 11.08 7.29 -10.21
C LEU A 55 12.50 6.71 -10.30
N LYS A 56 13.41 7.31 -11.08
CA LYS A 56 14.83 6.89 -11.10
C LYS A 56 15.50 7.05 -9.75
N ASP A 57 15.08 8.05 -8.99
CA ASP A 57 15.59 8.33 -7.65
C ASP A 57 14.75 7.67 -6.54
N PHE A 58 13.76 6.85 -6.92
CA PHE A 58 12.90 6.14 -5.99
C PHE A 58 13.71 5.12 -5.20
N LYS A 59 13.68 5.23 -3.88
CA LYS A 59 14.41 4.33 -2.98
C LYS A 59 13.46 3.66 -2.01
N MET A 60 13.74 2.39 -1.74
CA MET A 60 13.09 1.67 -0.66
C MET A 60 13.45 2.29 0.68
N ILE A 61 12.48 2.39 1.58
CA ILE A 61 12.67 2.90 2.94
C ILE A 61 12.82 1.69 3.87
N PRO A 62 14.01 1.46 4.47
CA PRO A 62 14.25 0.24 5.26
C PRO A 62 13.44 0.20 6.56
N GLU A 63 13.15 1.35 7.14
CA GLU A 63 12.44 1.44 8.42
C GLU A 63 10.95 1.66 8.19
N LEU A 64 10.12 0.72 8.65
CA LEU A 64 8.68 0.77 8.50
C LEU A 64 8.07 2.06 9.07
N GLY A 65 8.50 2.49 10.25
CA GLY A 65 8.00 3.70 10.87
C GLY A 65 8.26 4.96 10.04
N LYS A 66 9.42 5.03 9.38
CA LYS A 66 9.75 6.15 8.46
C LYS A 66 8.92 6.10 7.19
N ALA A 67 8.66 4.91 6.65
CA ALA A 67 7.80 4.75 5.49
C ALA A 67 6.35 5.17 5.78
N LEU A 68 5.84 4.84 6.95
CA LEU A 68 4.46 5.11 7.37
C LEU A 68 4.22 6.55 7.84
N LYS A 69 5.26 7.23 8.32
CA LYS A 69 5.12 8.58 8.90
C LYS A 69 4.46 9.56 7.94
N GLY A 70 3.32 10.13 8.38
CA GLY A 70 2.56 11.12 7.63
C GLY A 70 1.81 10.57 6.42
N ALA A 71 1.68 9.25 6.29
CA ALA A 71 0.92 8.65 5.21
C ALA A 71 -0.59 8.96 5.34
N ASP A 72 -1.24 9.20 4.22
CA ASP A 72 -2.69 9.34 4.11
C ASP A 72 -3.36 7.99 3.78
N ALA A 73 -2.62 7.11 3.11
CA ALA A 73 -3.06 5.77 2.78
C ALA A 73 -1.90 4.77 2.91
N VAL A 74 -2.24 3.56 3.30
CA VAL A 74 -1.31 2.43 3.39
C VAL A 74 -1.82 1.29 2.52
N ILE A 75 -0.98 0.80 1.62
CA ILE A 75 -1.32 -0.29 0.71
C ILE A 75 -0.47 -1.51 1.05
N PHE A 76 -1.11 -2.58 1.47
CA PHE A 76 -0.47 -3.88 1.62
C PHE A 76 -0.45 -4.59 0.27
N ALA A 77 0.68 -4.54 -0.40
CA ALA A 77 0.87 -5.04 -1.75
C ALA A 77 1.61 -6.38 -1.83
N VAL A 78 2.02 -6.93 -0.69
CA VAL A 78 2.68 -8.23 -0.55
C VAL A 78 2.32 -8.89 0.78
N ARG A 79 2.42 -10.24 0.80
CA ARG A 79 2.10 -11.03 1.99
C ARG A 79 3.38 -11.44 2.74
N HIS A 80 4.01 -10.50 3.42
CA HIS A 80 5.20 -10.79 4.24
C HIS A 80 4.86 -10.91 5.72
N LYS A 81 5.55 -11.82 6.41
CA LYS A 81 5.30 -12.10 7.83
C LYS A 81 5.31 -10.86 8.73
N PRO A 82 6.23 -9.89 8.60
CA PRO A 82 6.21 -8.68 9.42
C PRO A 82 4.91 -7.86 9.28
N TYR A 83 4.26 -7.89 8.12
CA TYR A 83 2.99 -7.20 7.92
C TYR A 83 1.79 -7.97 8.49
N LEU A 84 1.88 -9.32 8.48
CA LEU A 84 0.85 -10.17 9.09
C LEU A 84 0.77 -10.00 10.61
N THR A 85 1.90 -9.69 11.24
CA THR A 85 2.01 -9.50 12.70
C THR A 85 1.81 -8.04 13.15
N LEU A 86 1.80 -7.09 12.21
CA LEU A 86 1.58 -5.68 12.51
C LEU A 86 0.15 -5.44 13.01
N GLU A 87 0.03 -4.85 14.19
CA GLU A 87 -1.27 -4.53 14.77
C GLU A 87 -1.79 -3.15 14.31
N PRO A 88 -3.11 -3.00 14.16
CA PRO A 88 -3.72 -1.74 13.72
C PRO A 88 -3.33 -0.52 14.55
N GLU A 89 -3.28 -0.65 15.86
CA GLU A 89 -2.89 0.43 16.78
C GLU A 89 -1.46 0.90 16.53
N GLU A 90 -0.57 -0.04 16.26
CA GLU A 90 0.83 0.25 15.96
C GLU A 90 0.97 0.99 14.63
N LEU A 91 0.26 0.54 13.58
CA LEU A 91 0.25 1.21 12.28
C LEU A 91 -0.27 2.64 12.42
N VAL A 92 -1.41 2.84 13.07
CA VAL A 92 -2.00 4.18 13.25
C VAL A 92 -1.09 5.09 14.06
N ARG A 93 -0.40 4.56 15.06
CA ARG A 93 0.62 5.32 15.80
C ARG A 93 1.78 5.76 14.90
N MET A 94 2.28 4.88 14.04
CA MET A 94 3.39 5.18 13.12
C MET A 94 3.00 6.19 12.05
N THR A 95 1.77 6.14 11.54
CA THR A 95 1.27 7.12 10.55
C THR A 95 0.96 8.49 11.17
N GLY A 96 0.74 8.54 12.47
CA GLY A 96 0.39 9.76 13.20
C GLY A 96 -1.10 10.05 13.27
N GLY A 97 -1.95 9.11 12.85
CA GLY A 97 -3.41 9.21 12.88
C GLY A 97 -4.10 8.23 11.95
N PRO A 98 -5.44 8.25 11.90
CA PRO A 98 -6.20 7.37 11.03
C PRO A 98 -5.86 7.56 9.54
N VAL A 99 -5.84 6.47 8.80
CA VAL A 99 -5.49 6.41 7.37
C VAL A 99 -6.47 5.54 6.61
N ALA A 100 -6.44 5.62 5.29
CA ALA A 100 -7.03 4.60 4.43
C ALA A 100 -6.10 3.38 4.36
N VAL A 101 -6.62 2.19 4.61
CA VAL A 101 -5.88 0.92 4.52
C VAL A 101 -6.42 0.11 3.36
N ILE A 102 -5.54 -0.27 2.45
CA ILE A 102 -5.88 -1.04 1.25
C ILE A 102 -5.14 -2.37 1.30
N ASP A 103 -5.91 -3.44 1.35
CA ASP A 103 -5.41 -4.82 1.42
C ASP A 103 -5.53 -5.49 0.06
N CYS A 104 -4.42 -5.59 -0.67
CA CYS A 104 -4.38 -6.19 -1.99
C CYS A 104 -4.23 -7.73 -1.96
N PHE A 105 -3.87 -8.32 -0.82
CA PHE A 105 -3.52 -9.74 -0.71
C PHE A 105 -4.31 -10.50 0.35
N GLY A 106 -5.33 -9.89 0.95
CA GLY A 106 -6.13 -10.54 1.98
C GLY A 106 -5.32 -10.88 3.23
N ILE A 107 -4.39 -10.02 3.63
CA ILE A 107 -3.53 -10.25 4.80
C ILE A 107 -4.20 -9.86 6.12
N LEU A 108 -5.23 -9.02 6.07
CA LEU A 108 -5.96 -8.59 7.25
C LEU A 108 -7.07 -9.58 7.60
N ASP A 109 -7.05 -10.10 8.80
CA ASP A 109 -8.18 -10.84 9.34
C ASP A 109 -9.33 -9.89 9.76
N ASP A 110 -10.51 -10.45 10.02
CA ASP A 110 -11.70 -9.67 10.35
C ASP A 110 -11.52 -8.86 11.64
N ARG A 111 -10.77 -9.38 12.63
CA ARG A 111 -10.44 -8.68 13.87
C ARG A 111 -9.64 -7.40 13.59
N LYS A 112 -8.63 -7.48 12.75
CA LYS A 112 -7.82 -6.31 12.37
C LYS A 112 -8.62 -5.30 11.57
N ILE A 113 -9.46 -5.75 10.64
CA ILE A 113 -10.34 -4.88 9.87
C ILE A 113 -11.30 -4.13 10.80
N GLU A 114 -11.94 -4.85 11.71
CA GLU A 114 -12.83 -4.24 12.73
C GLU A 114 -12.07 -3.19 13.55
N LYS A 115 -10.86 -3.52 14.01
CA LYS A 115 -10.02 -2.61 14.79
C LYS A 115 -9.61 -1.35 14.02
N TYR A 116 -9.28 -1.47 12.75
CA TYR A 116 -9.02 -0.29 11.91
C TYR A 116 -10.22 0.64 11.84
N PHE A 117 -11.44 0.11 11.66
CA PHE A 117 -12.66 0.93 11.69
C PHE A 117 -12.89 1.58 13.05
N GLU A 118 -12.64 0.87 14.14
CA GLU A 118 -12.72 1.44 15.50
C GLU A 118 -11.76 2.61 15.71
N LEU A 119 -10.57 2.53 15.13
CA LEU A 119 -9.55 3.57 15.15
C LEU A 119 -9.82 4.74 14.19
N GLY A 120 -10.91 4.71 13.44
CA GLY A 120 -11.29 5.77 12.50
C GLY A 120 -10.70 5.63 11.11
N CYS A 121 -10.05 4.51 10.81
CA CYS A 121 -9.53 4.23 9.47
C CYS A 121 -10.63 3.82 8.49
N GLU A 122 -10.37 3.99 7.21
CA GLU A 122 -11.10 3.33 6.13
C GLU A 122 -10.33 2.06 5.73
N VAL A 123 -11.05 1.00 5.37
CA VAL A 123 -10.45 -0.26 4.89
C VAL A 123 -11.09 -0.68 3.58
N LYS A 124 -10.27 -1.01 2.62
CA LYS A 124 -10.66 -1.63 1.34
C LYS A 124 -9.82 -2.88 1.10
N GLY A 125 -10.40 -3.86 0.43
CA GLY A 125 -9.71 -5.10 0.08
C GLY A 125 -10.23 -5.64 -1.25
N LEU A 126 -9.33 -6.16 -2.06
CA LEU A 126 -9.69 -6.77 -3.34
C LEU A 126 -10.50 -8.06 -3.10
N GLY A 127 -11.68 -8.15 -3.70
CA GLY A 127 -12.55 -9.32 -3.58
C GLY A 127 -13.14 -9.58 -2.18
N ARG A 128 -13.11 -8.59 -1.29
CA ARG A 128 -13.52 -8.73 0.12
C ARG A 128 -14.78 -7.94 0.44
N GLY A 129 -15.89 -8.32 -0.19
CA GLY A 129 -17.19 -7.64 -0.01
C GLY A 129 -17.74 -7.63 1.42
N HIS A 130 -17.28 -8.55 2.30
CA HIS A 130 -17.68 -8.59 3.71
C HIS A 130 -17.15 -7.43 4.56
N ILE A 131 -16.16 -6.70 4.10
CA ILE A 131 -15.58 -5.53 4.81
C ILE A 131 -16.67 -4.49 5.10
N GLN A 132 -17.59 -4.26 4.17
CA GLN A 132 -18.69 -3.32 4.39
C GLN A 132 -19.58 -3.74 5.56
N ARG A 133 -19.85 -5.04 5.73
CA ARG A 133 -20.62 -5.55 6.87
C ARG A 133 -19.92 -5.30 8.21
N ILE A 134 -18.62 -5.47 8.25
CA ILE A 134 -17.80 -5.17 9.44
C ILE A 134 -17.88 -3.68 9.76
N LYS A 135 -17.74 -2.81 8.75
CA LYS A 135 -17.89 -1.36 8.90
C LYS A 135 -19.24 -0.98 9.51
N ASP A 136 -20.32 -1.53 8.97
CA ASP A 136 -21.68 -1.25 9.44
C ASP A 136 -21.89 -1.70 10.89
N LYS A 137 -21.34 -2.85 11.26
CA LYS A 137 -21.36 -3.36 12.63
C LYS A 137 -20.64 -2.43 13.62
N VAL A 138 -19.48 -1.93 13.26
CA VAL A 138 -18.73 -0.97 14.10
C VAL A 138 -19.50 0.35 14.25
N ARG A 139 -20.06 0.87 13.16
CA ARG A 139 -20.88 2.09 13.18
C ARG A 139 -22.08 1.97 14.11
N LYS A 140 -22.81 0.85 14.06
CA LYS A 140 -23.95 0.58 14.95
C LYS A 140 -23.54 0.57 16.42
N ARG A 141 -22.40 -0.02 16.77
CA ARG A 141 -21.90 -0.01 18.16
C ARG A 141 -21.55 1.39 18.65
N LYS A 142 -20.95 2.22 17.79
CA LYS A 142 -20.60 3.61 18.16
C LYS A 142 -21.80 4.53 18.32
N SER A 143 -22.93 4.21 17.70
CA SER A 143 -24.17 5.02 17.79
C SER A 143 -25.07 4.63 18.97
N GLN A 144 -24.71 3.60 19.72
CA GLN A 144 -25.37 3.18 20.98
C GLN A 144 -24.63 3.75 22.20
#